data_bc3264c662a2f538600dbcd8a32c558f
#
_entry.id   bc3264c662a2f538600dbcd8a32c558f
#
_cell.length_a   1.000
_cell.length_b   1.000
_cell.length_c   1.000
_cell.angle_alpha   90.00
_cell.angle_beta   90.00
_cell.angle_gamma   90.00
#
_symmetry.space_group_name_H-M   'P 1'
#
loop_
_entity.id
_entity.type
_entity.pdbx_description
1 polymer ?
#
loop_
_entity_poly.entity_id
_entity_poly.type
_entity_poly.pdbx_seq_one_letter_code
_entity_poly.pdbx_strand_id
1 'polypeptide(L)'
;VDTKEVKFRPAIGENDFKMKVNQIQKFITKGSKVKVTIQMRGRENAKAKDVLEQFSSQFSEYLSGFRYDAPLKLNGNRIIGMIVKDEKQQ
;
A
#
# COMPACT_ATOMS: atom_id res chain seq x y z
N VAL A 1 16.84 -9.79 3.38
CA VAL A 1 15.79 -8.84 2.96
C VAL A 1 14.74 -8.73 4.05
N ASP A 2 14.58 -7.53 4.57
CA ASP A 2 13.59 -7.28 5.61
C ASP A 2 12.22 -7.03 5.01
N THR A 3 11.20 -7.48 5.72
CA THR A 3 9.82 -7.19 5.37
C THR A 3 9.25 -6.23 6.40
N LYS A 4 8.76 -5.10 5.92
CA LYS A 4 8.15 -4.09 6.78
C LYS A 4 6.65 -4.08 6.55
N GLU A 5 5.90 -3.77 7.57
CA GLU A 5 4.45 -3.68 7.46
C GLU A 5 4.00 -2.25 7.69
N VAL A 6 3.16 -1.76 6.79
CA VAL A 6 2.55 -0.44 6.93
C VAL A 6 1.04 -0.61 6.88
N LYS A 7 0.37 -0.11 7.90
CA LYS A 7 -1.08 -0.24 8.01
C LYS A 7 -1.75 1.07 7.62
N PHE A 8 -2.84 0.95 6.90
CA PHE A 8 -3.64 2.10 6.47
C PHE A 8 -5.08 1.92 6.91
N ARG A 9 -5.81 3.02 6.88
CA ARG A 9 -7.26 3.05 7.09
C ARG A 9 -7.91 3.80 5.94
N PRO A 10 -9.13 3.43 5.54
CA PRO A 10 -9.79 4.12 4.42
C PRO A 10 -10.01 5.61 4.67
N ALA A 11 -10.20 5.98 5.92
CA ALA A 11 -10.46 7.38 6.29
C ALA A 11 -9.19 8.10 6.74
N ILE A 12 -8.03 7.69 6.23
CA ILE A 12 -6.76 8.31 6.62
C ILE A 12 -6.68 9.73 6.07
N GLY A 13 -6.16 10.64 6.88
CA GLY A 13 -5.93 12.01 6.46
C GLY A 13 -4.82 12.10 5.44
N GLU A 14 -4.86 13.16 4.61
CA GLU A 14 -3.89 13.31 3.54
C GLU A 14 -2.46 13.38 4.05
N ASN A 15 -2.23 14.12 5.14
CA ASN A 15 -0.88 14.23 5.69
C ASN A 15 -0.37 12.89 6.20
N ASP A 16 -1.21 12.15 6.91
CA ASP A 16 -0.83 10.83 7.40
C ASP A 16 -0.56 9.88 6.25
N PHE A 17 -1.36 9.96 5.21
CA PHE A 17 -1.17 9.12 4.03
C PHE A 17 0.20 9.40 3.40
N LYS A 18 0.52 10.68 3.21
CA LYS A 18 1.80 11.06 2.62
C LYS A 18 2.97 10.60 3.47
N MET A 19 2.87 10.70 4.79
CA MET A 19 3.92 10.22 5.67
C MET A 19 4.17 8.74 5.51
N LYS A 20 3.09 7.97 5.45
CA LYS A 20 3.21 6.52 5.31
C LYS A 20 3.75 6.12 3.94
N VAL A 21 3.33 6.82 2.90
CA VAL A 21 3.85 6.58 1.56
C VAL A 21 5.34 6.89 1.50
N ASN A 22 5.77 7.96 2.15
CA ASN A 22 7.20 8.28 2.23
C ASN A 22 7.99 7.19 2.93
N GLN A 23 7.43 6.60 3.99
CA GLN A 23 8.06 5.47 4.67
C GLN A 23 8.20 4.28 3.72
N ILE A 24 7.14 3.99 2.97
CA ILE A 24 7.18 2.89 2.00
C ILE A 24 8.28 3.13 0.98
N GLN A 25 8.36 4.36 0.46
CA GLN A 25 9.39 4.72 -0.52
C GLN A 25 10.78 4.48 0.03
N LYS A 26 11.02 4.88 1.28
CA LYS A 26 12.32 4.68 1.90
C LYS A 26 12.65 3.20 2.06
N PHE A 27 11.65 2.41 2.47
CA PHE A 27 11.88 0.98 2.68
C PHE A 27 12.22 0.29 1.37
N ILE A 28 11.45 0.55 0.30
CA ILE A 28 11.71 -0.12 -0.97
C ILE A 28 13.03 0.36 -1.58
N THR A 29 13.38 1.62 -1.39
CA THR A 29 14.66 2.16 -1.87
C THR A 29 15.84 1.43 -1.23
N LYS A 30 15.68 1.00 0.01
CA LYS A 30 16.71 0.22 0.71
C LYS A 30 16.67 -1.26 0.35
N GLY A 31 15.72 -1.68 -0.45
CA GLY A 31 15.59 -3.08 -0.84
C GLY A 31 14.68 -3.90 0.06
N SER A 32 13.98 -3.27 0.99
CA SER A 32 13.02 -3.97 1.85
C SER A 32 11.71 -4.20 1.12
N LYS A 33 11.03 -5.28 1.50
CA LYS A 33 9.66 -5.50 1.05
C LYS A 33 8.71 -4.81 2.00
N VAL A 34 7.62 -4.27 1.49
CA VAL A 34 6.62 -3.60 2.32
C VAL A 34 5.29 -4.31 2.16
N LYS A 35 4.77 -4.80 3.27
CA LYS A 35 3.44 -5.37 3.31
C LYS A 35 2.46 -4.24 3.62
N VAL A 36 1.57 -3.97 2.68
CA VAL A 36 0.55 -2.95 2.85
C VAL A 36 -0.73 -3.61 3.34
N THR A 37 -1.25 -3.13 4.45
CA THR A 37 -2.49 -3.64 5.01
C THR A 37 -3.46 -2.48 5.17
N ILE A 38 -4.60 -2.55 4.53
CA ILE A 38 -5.66 -1.56 4.67
C ILE A 38 -6.78 -2.22 5.43
N GLN A 39 -6.96 -1.82 6.69
CA GLN A 39 -7.97 -2.41 7.55
C GLN A 39 -9.26 -1.62 7.46
N MET A 40 -10.35 -2.30 7.15
CA MET A 40 -11.66 -1.67 7.02
C MET A 40 -12.58 -2.15 8.13
N ARG A 41 -13.52 -1.30 8.51
CA ARG A 41 -14.57 -1.68 9.43
C ARG A 41 -15.71 -2.31 8.65
N GLY A 42 -16.60 -3.04 9.35
CA GLY A 42 -17.67 -3.77 8.70
C GLY A 42 -18.51 -2.95 7.73
N ARG A 43 -18.78 -1.69 8.06
CA ARG A 43 -19.57 -0.83 7.18
C ARG A 43 -18.85 -0.45 5.90
N GLU A 44 -17.53 -0.49 5.93
CA GLU A 44 -16.71 -0.08 4.80
C GLU A 44 -16.48 -1.19 3.80
N ASN A 45 -16.86 -2.42 4.15
CA ASN A 45 -16.71 -3.56 3.25
C ASN A 45 -17.49 -3.38 1.95
N ALA A 46 -18.63 -2.69 1.99
CA ALA A 46 -19.42 -2.46 0.79
C ALA A 46 -18.68 -1.60 -0.23
N LYS A 47 -17.71 -0.80 0.24
CA LYS A 47 -16.92 0.07 -0.62
C LYS A 47 -15.49 -0.43 -0.79
N ALA A 48 -15.25 -1.70 -0.49
CA ALA A 48 -13.91 -2.25 -0.49
C ALA A 48 -13.22 -2.11 -1.85
N LYS A 49 -13.94 -2.33 -2.92
CA LYS A 49 -13.36 -2.18 -4.26
C LYS A 49 -12.94 -0.74 -4.54
N ASP A 50 -13.78 0.22 -4.14
CA ASP A 50 -13.46 1.63 -4.33
C ASP A 50 -12.22 2.01 -3.53
N VAL A 51 -12.12 1.53 -2.30
CA VAL A 51 -10.97 1.78 -1.45
C VAL A 51 -9.72 1.18 -2.08
N LEU A 52 -9.80 -0.05 -2.57
CA LEU A 52 -8.67 -0.71 -3.20
C LEU A 52 -8.20 0.08 -4.42
N GLU A 53 -9.11 0.50 -5.28
CA GLU A 53 -8.75 1.26 -6.47
C GLU A 53 -8.16 2.61 -6.10
N GLN A 54 -8.73 3.27 -5.10
CA GLN A 54 -8.23 4.57 -4.66
C GLN A 54 -6.81 4.46 -4.14
N PHE A 55 -6.53 3.50 -3.27
CA PHE A 55 -5.18 3.31 -2.74
C PHE A 55 -4.19 2.91 -3.82
N SER A 56 -4.61 2.02 -4.72
CA SER A 56 -3.76 1.60 -5.83
C SER A 56 -3.36 2.80 -6.70
N SER A 57 -4.32 3.63 -7.02
CA SER A 57 -4.09 4.83 -7.83
C SER A 57 -3.16 5.80 -7.11
N GLN A 58 -3.37 6.00 -5.82
CA GLN A 58 -2.54 6.92 -5.03
C GLN A 58 -1.11 6.41 -4.88
N PHE A 59 -0.94 5.11 -4.70
CA PHE A 59 0.41 4.54 -4.65
C PHE A 59 1.14 4.75 -5.97
N SER A 60 0.45 4.53 -7.08
CA SER A 60 1.02 4.77 -8.41
C SER A 60 1.44 6.21 -8.59
N GLU A 61 0.68 7.14 -8.01
CA GLU A 61 0.96 8.55 -8.14
C GLU A 61 2.11 9.01 -7.26
N TYR A 62 2.16 8.53 -6.02
CA TYR A 62 3.13 9.03 -5.04
C TYR A 62 4.40 8.19 -4.95
N LEU A 63 4.34 6.93 -5.31
CA LEU A 63 5.52 6.06 -5.28
C LEU A 63 6.15 5.97 -6.66
N SER A 64 7.46 5.84 -6.68
CA SER A 64 8.18 5.65 -7.94
C SER A 64 9.18 4.52 -7.79
N GLY A 65 9.44 3.84 -8.90
CA GLY A 65 10.39 2.74 -8.92
C GLY A 65 9.93 1.55 -8.08
N PHE A 66 8.64 1.28 -8.06
CA PHE A 66 8.09 0.16 -7.30
C PHE A 66 7.27 -0.76 -8.18
N ARG A 67 7.06 -1.96 -7.70
CA ARG A 67 6.12 -2.89 -8.30
C ARG A 67 5.44 -3.70 -7.22
N TYR A 68 4.34 -4.33 -7.56
CA TYR A 68 3.65 -5.20 -6.61
C TYR A 68 4.24 -6.60 -6.69
N ASP A 69 4.81 -7.05 -5.59
CA ASP A 69 5.21 -8.45 -5.45
C ASP A 69 3.96 -9.32 -5.32
N ALA A 70 2.97 -8.81 -4.60
CA ALA A 70 1.64 -9.38 -4.55
C ALA A 70 0.64 -8.24 -4.72
N PRO A 71 -0.33 -8.35 -5.63
CA PRO A 71 -1.27 -7.26 -5.87
C PRO A 71 -2.16 -7.03 -4.66
N LEU A 72 -2.72 -5.83 -4.56
CA LEU A 72 -3.68 -5.53 -3.53
C LEU A 72 -4.90 -6.41 -3.70
N LYS A 73 -5.26 -7.11 -2.64
CA LYS A 73 -6.31 -8.11 -2.68
C LYS A 73 -7.20 -7.97 -1.48
N LEU A 74 -8.49 -8.04 -1.71
CA LEU A 74 -9.45 -8.00 -0.61
C LEU A 74 -9.47 -9.36 0.08
N ASN A 75 -9.26 -9.34 1.39
CA ASN A 75 -9.23 -10.55 2.20
C ASN A 75 -10.06 -10.30 3.46
N GLY A 76 -11.34 -10.69 3.42
CA GLY A 76 -12.25 -10.39 4.50
C GLY A 76 -12.52 -8.89 4.58
N ASN A 77 -12.17 -8.29 5.71
CA ASN A 77 -12.31 -6.85 5.91
C ASN A 77 -10.97 -6.12 5.78
N ARG A 78 -10.02 -6.73 5.09
CA ARG A 78 -8.69 -6.13 4.91
C ARG A 78 -8.29 -6.21 3.45
N ILE A 79 -7.49 -5.24 3.03
CA ILE A 79 -6.84 -5.28 1.72
C ILE A 79 -5.35 -5.44 2.00
N ILE A 80 -4.76 -6.48 1.43
CA ILE A 80 -3.37 -6.82 1.68
C ILE A 80 -2.63 -6.87 0.35
N GLY A 81 -1.44 -6.29 0.32
CA GLY A 81 -0.57 -6.36 -0.84
C GLY A 81 0.88 -6.22 -0.42
N MET A 82 1.78 -6.56 -1.34
CA MET A 82 3.22 -6.44 -1.12
C MET A 82 3.80 -5.52 -2.18
N ILE A 83 4.62 -4.59 -1.74
CA ILE A 83 5.31 -3.65 -2.61
C ILE A 83 6.80 -3.89 -2.48
N VAL A 84 7.48 -3.94 -3.60
CA VAL A 84 8.94 -4.11 -3.63
C VAL A 84 9.52 -3.12 -4.63
N LYS A 85 10.82 -2.93 -4.56
CA LYS A 85 11.53 -2.10 -5.52
C LYS A 85 11.46 -2.76 -6.89
N ASP A 86 11.21 -1.97 -7.91
CA ASP A 86 11.21 -2.44 -9.28
C ASP A 86 12.63 -2.50 -9.80
N GLU A 87 13.20 -3.69 -9.78
CA GLU A 87 14.60 -3.89 -10.19
C GLU A 87 14.76 -3.85 -11.71
N LYS A 88 13.68 -3.97 -12.45
CA LYS A 88 13.74 -3.93 -13.90
C LYS A 88 13.73 -2.52 -14.45
N GLN A 89 13.50 -1.56 -13.61
CA GLN A 89 13.50 -0.17 -14.02
C GLN A 89 14.92 0.32 -14.22
N GLN A 90 15.17 0.84 -15.37
CA GLN A 90 16.50 1.39 -15.69
C GLN A 90 16.39 2.86 -16.04
#